data_3660a9bb4680bcabf557b6c11e9671c5
#
_entry.id   3660a9bb4680bcabf557b6c11e9671c5
#
_cell.length_a   1.000
_cell.length_b   1.000
_cell.length_c   1.000
_cell.angle_alpha   90.00
_cell.angle_beta   90.00
_cell.angle_gamma   90.00
#
_symmetry.space_group_name_H-M   'P 1'
#
loop_
_entity.id
_entity.type
_entity.pdbx_description
1 polymer ?
#
loop_
_entity_poly.entity_id
_entity_poly.type
_entity_poly.pdbx_seq_one_letter_code
_entity_poly.pdbx_strand_id
1 'polypeptide(L)'
;MKILLIITSSPLGTWLAEVTRPFWHLTERGHEIVFASPVGGAIVWDKLSDPATEGSFEANDLVSKGFLSDPALRARLQATVALKDVAPEEFDAVHVAGGTGAAVDLYPNAEMTRILEHFWSTGKVLGTICHGSIALGNNVNRVAGKTATGFTLAEDIQAEAIYGKGFIPNFPQPVMEQAGIEFVHVEPQGVKVVVDGRLVTGQNQQSASEYSLQFQHLLMGATPVTMV
;
A
#
# COMPACT_ATOMS: atom_id res chain seq x y z
N MET A 1 2.11 13.04 -14.18
CA MET A 1 2.99 12.86 -13.00
C MET A 1 3.58 11.46 -13.06
N LYS A 2 4.77 11.26 -12.51
CA LYS A 2 5.42 9.95 -12.38
C LYS A 2 5.27 9.46 -10.93
N ILE A 3 4.70 8.30 -10.72
CA ILE A 3 4.31 7.80 -9.40
C ILE A 3 5.06 6.49 -9.13
N LEU A 4 5.71 6.42 -7.97
CA LEU A 4 6.34 5.21 -7.47
C LEU A 4 5.30 4.34 -6.75
N LEU A 5 5.11 3.11 -7.20
CA LEU A 5 4.25 2.13 -6.55
C LEU A 5 5.14 1.02 -5.98
N ILE A 6 5.22 0.96 -4.65
CA ILE A 6 6.07 -0.01 -3.93
C ILE A 6 5.22 -1.22 -3.54
N ILE A 7 5.75 -2.40 -3.84
CA ILE A 7 5.15 -3.71 -3.58
C ILE A 7 6.17 -4.56 -2.81
N THR A 8 5.72 -5.46 -1.96
CA THR A 8 6.62 -6.41 -1.27
C THR A 8 7.33 -7.36 -2.24
N SER A 9 8.53 -7.78 -1.88
CA SER A 9 9.25 -8.92 -2.50
C SER A 9 9.05 -10.24 -1.75
N SER A 10 8.38 -10.20 -0.59
CA SER A 10 8.18 -11.38 0.25
C SER A 10 7.32 -12.44 -0.44
N PRO A 11 7.62 -13.74 -0.26
CA PRO A 11 6.80 -14.83 -0.76
C PRO A 11 5.39 -14.89 -0.14
N LEU A 12 5.11 -14.16 0.94
CA LEU A 12 3.76 -14.02 1.49
C LEU A 12 2.86 -13.16 0.61
N GLY A 13 3.44 -12.42 -0.33
CA GLY A 13 2.74 -11.73 -1.40
C GLY A 13 2.10 -10.40 -1.02
N THR A 14 1.75 -9.66 -2.07
CA THR A 14 0.94 -8.44 -1.99
C THR A 14 -0.55 -8.79 -2.17
N TRP A 15 -1.44 -7.87 -1.76
CA TRP A 15 -2.86 -7.98 -2.08
C TRP A 15 -3.16 -7.28 -3.42
N LEU A 16 -3.68 -8.01 -4.41
CA LEU A 16 -3.81 -7.50 -5.78
C LEU A 16 -4.63 -6.21 -5.90
N ALA A 17 -5.78 -6.14 -5.24
CA ALA A 17 -6.65 -4.96 -5.32
C ALA A 17 -5.97 -3.65 -4.89
N GLU A 18 -4.98 -3.74 -4.00
CA GLU A 18 -4.21 -2.60 -3.49
C GLU A 18 -3.11 -2.14 -4.45
N VAL A 19 -2.81 -2.93 -5.45
CA VAL A 19 -1.92 -2.61 -6.57
C VAL A 19 -2.74 -2.17 -7.79
N THR A 20 -3.73 -2.98 -8.17
CA THR A 20 -4.44 -2.84 -9.44
C THR A 20 -5.43 -1.68 -9.45
N ARG A 21 -6.15 -1.43 -8.33
CA ARG A 21 -7.10 -0.31 -8.27
C ARG A 21 -6.39 1.04 -8.29
N PRO A 22 -5.36 1.32 -7.46
CA PRO A 22 -4.59 2.54 -7.61
C PRO A 22 -3.95 2.67 -8.99
N PHE A 23 -3.41 1.58 -9.55
CA PHE A 23 -2.84 1.59 -10.89
C PHE A 23 -3.84 2.10 -11.93
N TRP A 24 -5.07 1.53 -11.99
CA TRP A 24 -6.08 1.95 -12.95
C TRP A 24 -6.53 3.39 -12.73
N HIS A 25 -6.86 3.76 -11.50
CA HIS A 25 -7.28 5.12 -11.18
C HIS A 25 -6.27 6.19 -11.61
N LEU A 26 -4.99 5.87 -11.48
CA LEU A 26 -3.91 6.81 -11.80
C LEU A 26 -3.59 6.82 -13.29
N THR A 27 -3.52 5.65 -13.93
CA THR A 27 -3.18 5.57 -15.37
C THR A 27 -4.29 6.10 -16.28
N GLU A 28 -5.57 5.92 -15.92
CA GLU A 28 -6.70 6.56 -16.63
C GLU A 28 -6.58 8.08 -16.69
N ARG A 29 -5.89 8.69 -15.70
CA ARG A 29 -5.68 10.13 -15.59
C ARG A 29 -4.33 10.58 -16.13
N GLY A 30 -3.66 9.71 -16.89
CA GLY A 30 -2.42 10.01 -17.59
C GLY A 30 -1.18 10.04 -16.70
N HIS A 31 -1.21 9.42 -15.51
CA HIS A 31 -0.02 9.27 -14.69
C HIS A 31 0.80 8.07 -15.13
N GLU A 32 2.12 8.21 -15.08
CA GLU A 32 3.07 7.13 -15.27
C GLU A 32 3.29 6.41 -13.93
N ILE A 33 3.17 5.09 -13.90
CA ILE A 33 3.43 4.28 -12.72
C ILE A 33 4.71 3.48 -12.91
N VAL A 34 5.59 3.51 -11.93
CA VAL A 34 6.78 2.64 -11.86
C VAL A 34 6.62 1.71 -10.67
N PHE A 35 6.68 0.41 -10.91
CA PHE A 35 6.68 -0.60 -9.85
C PHE A 35 8.07 -0.81 -9.28
N ALA A 36 8.18 -0.80 -7.95
CA ALA A 36 9.40 -1.11 -7.24
C ALA A 36 9.12 -2.12 -6.10
N SER A 37 10.13 -2.86 -5.72
CA SER A 37 10.05 -3.78 -4.59
C SER A 37 11.41 -3.91 -3.89
N PRO A 38 11.49 -4.38 -2.64
CA PRO A 38 12.73 -4.44 -1.87
C PRO A 38 13.94 -4.98 -2.64
N VAL A 39 13.79 -6.09 -3.35
CA VAL A 39 14.90 -6.72 -4.10
C VAL A 39 14.79 -6.56 -5.62
N GLY A 40 13.68 -6.01 -6.12
CA GLY A 40 13.41 -5.92 -7.56
C GLY A 40 13.01 -7.27 -8.18
N GLY A 41 12.75 -7.24 -9.49
CA GLY A 41 12.36 -8.44 -10.24
C GLY A 41 10.91 -8.85 -10.03
N ALA A 42 10.66 -10.15 -10.08
CA ALA A 42 9.31 -10.70 -9.96
C ALA A 42 8.78 -10.62 -8.54
N ILE A 43 7.53 -10.20 -8.40
CA ILE A 43 6.79 -10.26 -7.13
C ILE A 43 5.73 -11.37 -7.20
N VAL A 44 5.26 -11.78 -6.04
CA VAL A 44 4.12 -12.68 -5.89
C VAL A 44 2.95 -11.93 -5.25
N TRP A 45 1.76 -12.47 -5.41
CA TRP A 45 0.55 -11.99 -4.73
C TRP A 45 -0.12 -13.10 -3.94
N ASP A 46 -0.86 -12.70 -2.92
CA ASP A 46 -1.63 -13.64 -2.10
C ASP A 46 -2.70 -14.32 -2.98
N LYS A 47 -2.78 -15.63 -2.91
CA LYS A 47 -3.75 -16.43 -3.70
C LYS A 47 -5.20 -16.05 -3.40
N LEU A 48 -5.51 -15.65 -2.16
CA LEU A 48 -6.85 -15.23 -1.78
C LEU A 48 -7.22 -13.85 -2.36
N SER A 49 -6.23 -13.08 -2.84
CA SER A 49 -6.44 -11.83 -3.60
C SER A 49 -6.56 -12.04 -5.11
N ASP A 50 -6.20 -13.23 -5.62
CA ASP A 50 -6.29 -13.54 -7.05
C ASP A 50 -7.71 -13.95 -7.42
N PRO A 51 -8.43 -13.16 -8.23
CA PRO A 51 -9.83 -13.45 -8.57
C PRO A 51 -10.02 -14.75 -9.39
N ALA A 52 -8.96 -15.34 -9.93
CA ALA A 52 -9.01 -16.61 -10.64
C ALA A 52 -8.79 -17.83 -9.73
N THR A 53 -8.35 -17.61 -8.49
CA THR A 53 -8.12 -18.69 -7.52
C THR A 53 -9.44 -19.15 -6.90
N GLU A 54 -9.66 -20.43 -6.80
CA GLU A 54 -10.80 -21.01 -6.09
C GLU A 54 -10.75 -20.60 -4.60
N GLY A 55 -11.88 -20.12 -4.08
CA GLY A 55 -11.98 -19.64 -2.70
C GLY A 55 -11.41 -18.22 -2.48
N SER A 56 -11.05 -17.50 -3.54
CA SER A 56 -10.59 -16.12 -3.46
C SER A 56 -11.63 -15.21 -2.79
N PHE A 57 -11.18 -14.32 -1.91
CA PHE A 57 -12.00 -13.26 -1.33
C PHE A 57 -12.34 -12.17 -2.36
N GLU A 58 -11.58 -12.10 -3.45
CA GLU A 58 -11.69 -11.10 -4.53
C GLU A 58 -12.24 -11.72 -5.84
N ALA A 59 -12.98 -12.84 -5.76
CA ALA A 59 -13.50 -13.54 -6.94
C ALA A 59 -14.31 -12.65 -7.90
N ASN A 60 -14.86 -11.55 -7.42
CA ASN A 60 -15.64 -10.57 -8.20
C ASN A 60 -14.86 -9.29 -8.54
N ASP A 61 -13.58 -9.19 -8.22
CA ASP A 61 -12.77 -8.00 -8.55
C ASP A 61 -12.42 -7.95 -10.03
N LEU A 62 -13.25 -7.22 -10.79
CA LEU A 62 -13.10 -7.02 -12.23
C LEU A 62 -11.84 -6.23 -12.59
N VAL A 63 -11.36 -5.36 -11.69
CA VAL A 63 -10.16 -4.55 -11.90
C VAL A 63 -8.92 -5.44 -11.92
N SER A 64 -8.76 -6.29 -10.91
CA SER A 64 -7.66 -7.26 -10.87
C SER A 64 -7.77 -8.31 -12.01
N LYS A 65 -8.99 -8.76 -12.35
CA LYS A 65 -9.18 -9.61 -13.53
C LYS A 65 -8.69 -8.95 -14.81
N GLY A 66 -9.09 -7.70 -15.04
CA GLY A 66 -8.67 -6.92 -16.21
C GLY A 66 -7.15 -6.75 -16.25
N PHE A 67 -6.53 -6.40 -15.13
CA PHE A 67 -5.08 -6.25 -15.02
C PHE A 67 -4.33 -7.55 -15.35
N LEU A 68 -4.74 -8.65 -14.75
CA LEU A 68 -4.08 -9.94 -14.93
C LEU A 68 -4.32 -10.57 -16.31
N SER A 69 -5.42 -10.20 -16.99
CA SER A 69 -5.71 -10.68 -18.35
C SER A 69 -4.87 -10.00 -19.43
N ASP A 70 -4.26 -8.83 -19.12
CA ASP A 70 -3.34 -8.15 -20.02
C ASP A 70 -1.90 -8.65 -19.79
N PRO A 71 -1.29 -9.35 -20.79
CA PRO A 71 0.06 -9.88 -20.65
C PRO A 71 1.12 -8.79 -20.41
N ALA A 72 0.94 -7.58 -20.96
CA ALA A 72 1.88 -6.48 -20.79
C ALA A 72 1.83 -5.94 -19.35
N LEU A 73 0.64 -5.82 -18.76
CA LEU A 73 0.50 -5.41 -17.37
C LEU A 73 1.02 -6.48 -16.41
N ARG A 74 0.70 -7.76 -16.65
CA ARG A 74 1.28 -8.88 -15.87
C ARG A 74 2.80 -8.89 -15.90
N ALA A 75 3.41 -8.65 -17.08
CA ALA A 75 4.87 -8.62 -17.21
C ALA A 75 5.50 -7.53 -16.34
N ARG A 76 4.81 -6.43 -16.06
CA ARG A 76 5.31 -5.37 -15.17
C ARG A 76 5.52 -5.84 -13.73
N LEU A 77 4.70 -6.78 -13.25
CA LEU A 77 4.86 -7.39 -11.92
C LEU A 77 6.02 -8.41 -11.88
N GLN A 78 6.57 -8.77 -13.03
CA GLN A 78 7.74 -9.65 -13.12
C GLN A 78 9.08 -8.88 -13.22
N ALA A 79 9.02 -7.54 -13.30
CA ALA A 79 10.19 -6.69 -13.59
C ALA A 79 10.15 -5.40 -12.77
N THR A 80 9.95 -5.50 -11.45
CA THR A 80 9.98 -4.34 -10.55
C THR A 80 11.41 -3.82 -10.37
N VAL A 81 11.55 -2.51 -10.10
CA VAL A 81 12.84 -1.88 -9.77
C VAL A 81 13.21 -2.21 -8.33
N ALA A 82 14.47 -2.54 -8.04
CA ALA A 82 14.91 -2.71 -6.65
C ALA A 82 14.94 -1.37 -5.91
N LEU A 83 14.47 -1.31 -4.64
CA LEU A 83 14.41 -0.05 -3.88
C LEU A 83 15.76 0.67 -3.80
N LYS A 84 16.86 -0.07 -3.73
CA LYS A 84 18.23 0.52 -3.73
C LYS A 84 18.56 1.31 -4.99
N ASP A 85 17.91 0.97 -6.11
CA ASP A 85 18.13 1.58 -7.42
C ASP A 85 17.09 2.69 -7.73
N VAL A 86 16.15 2.92 -6.82
CA VAL A 86 15.16 4.00 -6.92
C VAL A 86 15.79 5.35 -6.61
N ALA A 87 15.68 6.30 -7.53
CA ALA A 87 15.98 7.73 -7.35
C ALA A 87 14.66 8.45 -7.01
N PRO A 88 14.34 8.71 -5.71
CA PRO A 88 13.02 9.20 -5.31
C PRO A 88 12.70 10.60 -5.82
N GLU A 89 13.72 11.39 -6.18
CA GLU A 89 13.60 12.72 -6.78
C GLU A 89 12.90 12.71 -8.15
N GLU A 90 12.94 11.60 -8.87
CA GLU A 90 12.29 11.43 -10.17
C GLU A 90 10.76 11.28 -10.07
N PHE A 91 10.22 11.10 -8.87
CA PHE A 91 8.81 10.82 -8.67
C PHE A 91 8.07 11.98 -8.01
N ASP A 92 6.82 12.16 -8.41
CA ASP A 92 5.92 13.19 -7.89
C ASP A 92 5.14 12.71 -6.65
N ALA A 93 4.97 11.40 -6.50
CA ALA A 93 4.29 10.78 -5.37
C ALA A 93 4.75 9.32 -5.19
N VAL A 94 4.45 8.76 -4.00
CA VAL A 94 4.65 7.35 -3.68
C VAL A 94 3.39 6.71 -3.12
N HIS A 95 3.09 5.50 -3.61
CA HIS A 95 2.07 4.60 -3.06
C HIS A 95 2.74 3.32 -2.58
N VAL A 96 2.40 2.87 -1.37
CA VAL A 96 2.88 1.62 -0.77
C VAL A 96 1.71 0.67 -0.63
N ALA A 97 1.69 -0.38 -1.44
CA ALA A 97 0.68 -1.43 -1.39
C ALA A 97 0.93 -2.38 -0.21
N GLY A 98 -0.13 -2.99 0.29
CA GLY A 98 -0.04 -3.97 1.36
C GLY A 98 -0.05 -5.42 0.85
N GLY A 99 -0.77 -6.24 1.56
CA GLY A 99 -0.64 -7.69 1.61
C GLY A 99 0.31 -8.11 2.73
N THR A 100 0.17 -9.34 3.21
CA THR A 100 0.94 -9.84 4.38
C THR A 100 2.45 -9.74 4.19
N GLY A 101 2.93 -9.82 2.94
CA GLY A 101 4.36 -9.69 2.63
C GLY A 101 4.96 -8.34 3.04
N ALA A 102 4.18 -7.26 3.04
CA ALA A 102 4.63 -5.94 3.46
C ALA A 102 5.11 -5.93 4.93
N ALA A 103 4.48 -6.74 5.78
CA ALA A 103 4.86 -6.91 7.18
C ALA A 103 6.22 -7.63 7.37
N VAL A 104 6.74 -8.24 6.31
CA VAL A 104 8.03 -8.98 6.33
C VAL A 104 9.19 -8.08 5.93
N ASP A 105 9.05 -7.33 4.83
CA ASP A 105 10.19 -6.71 4.16
C ASP A 105 10.10 -5.18 3.96
N LEU A 106 8.96 -4.55 4.28
CA LEU A 106 8.84 -3.09 4.24
C LEU A 106 9.12 -2.41 5.58
N TYR A 107 9.22 -3.19 6.68
CA TYR A 107 9.56 -2.67 8.00
C TYR A 107 10.23 -3.76 8.87
N PRO A 108 11.35 -3.44 9.57
CA PRO A 108 12.18 -2.27 9.33
C PRO A 108 12.96 -2.39 8.01
N ASN A 109 13.09 -1.28 7.26
CA ASN A 109 13.79 -1.29 5.98
C ASN A 109 14.47 0.06 5.70
N ALA A 110 15.79 0.06 5.55
CA ALA A 110 16.59 1.28 5.37
C ALA A 110 16.29 1.99 4.04
N GLU A 111 16.02 1.25 2.96
CA GLU A 111 15.68 1.85 1.67
C GLU A 111 14.29 2.49 1.71
N MET A 112 13.33 1.86 2.41
CA MET A 112 12.03 2.49 2.68
C MET A 112 12.20 3.79 3.46
N THR A 113 13.04 3.78 4.52
CA THR A 113 13.36 5.01 5.28
C THR A 113 13.88 6.10 4.37
N ARG A 114 14.86 5.81 3.50
CA ARG A 114 15.46 6.77 2.56
C ARG A 114 14.43 7.32 1.57
N ILE A 115 13.65 6.44 0.97
CA ILE A 115 12.67 6.83 -0.05
C ILE A 115 11.57 7.68 0.58
N LEU A 116 10.94 7.22 1.67
CA LEU A 116 9.85 7.95 2.31
C LEU A 116 10.32 9.29 2.88
N GLU A 117 11.56 9.37 3.41
CA GLU A 117 12.13 10.62 3.89
C GLU A 117 12.18 11.69 2.80
N HIS A 118 12.47 11.31 1.54
CA HIS A 118 12.43 12.24 0.42
C HIS A 118 11.03 12.84 0.23
N PHE A 119 9.99 12.01 0.22
CA PHE A 119 8.61 12.48 0.03
C PHE A 119 8.14 13.35 1.22
N TRP A 120 8.52 13.00 2.44
CA TRP A 120 8.26 13.83 3.62
C TRP A 120 8.94 15.19 3.53
N SER A 121 10.23 15.23 3.22
CA SER A 121 11.02 16.46 3.21
C SER A 121 10.65 17.40 2.07
N THR A 122 10.17 16.85 0.95
CA THR A 122 9.76 17.64 -0.23
C THR A 122 8.26 17.97 -0.27
N GLY A 123 7.47 17.49 0.71
CA GLY A 123 6.04 17.72 0.78
C GLY A 123 5.24 17.09 -0.37
N LYS A 124 5.78 16.05 -1.00
CA LYS A 124 5.09 15.27 -2.04
C LYS A 124 4.04 14.35 -1.42
N VAL A 125 3.09 13.86 -2.23
CA VAL A 125 2.05 12.94 -1.76
C VAL A 125 2.67 11.59 -1.41
N LEU A 126 2.32 11.10 -0.23
CA LEU A 126 2.65 9.78 0.26
C LEU A 126 1.38 9.04 0.62
N GLY A 127 1.19 7.87 0.05
CA GLY A 127 0.05 7.01 0.33
C GLY A 127 0.46 5.61 0.74
N THR A 128 -0.25 5.05 1.72
CA THR A 128 -0.08 3.66 2.15
C THR A 128 -1.43 3.00 2.39
N ILE A 129 -1.52 1.69 2.24
CA ILE A 129 -2.77 0.97 2.46
C ILE A 129 -2.51 -0.39 3.12
N CYS A 130 -3.44 -0.82 3.99
CA CYS A 130 -3.44 -2.15 4.58
C CYS A 130 -2.12 -2.42 5.33
N HIS A 131 -1.49 -3.59 5.15
CA HIS A 131 -0.17 -3.88 5.71
C HIS A 131 0.95 -2.96 5.19
N GLY A 132 0.77 -2.34 4.00
CA GLY A 132 1.73 -1.35 3.48
C GLY A 132 1.93 -0.15 4.40
N SER A 133 0.94 0.15 5.26
CA SER A 133 1.03 1.24 6.24
C SER A 133 2.09 1.00 7.32
N ILE A 134 2.57 -0.23 7.51
CA ILE A 134 3.69 -0.54 8.41
C ILE A 134 4.96 0.23 8.03
N ALA A 135 5.12 0.55 6.74
CA ALA A 135 6.26 1.30 6.24
C ALA A 135 6.41 2.69 6.89
N LEU A 136 5.32 3.26 7.42
CA LEU A 136 5.33 4.54 8.15
C LEU A 136 6.19 4.46 9.42
N GLY A 137 6.30 3.28 10.05
CA GLY A 137 7.16 3.05 11.21
C GLY A 137 8.65 3.29 10.96
N ASN A 138 9.11 3.33 9.70
CA ASN A 138 10.50 3.60 9.36
C ASN A 138 10.92 5.07 9.62
N ASN A 139 9.97 6.02 9.63
CA ASN A 139 10.24 7.46 9.72
C ASN A 139 9.55 8.10 10.94
N VAL A 140 9.81 7.60 12.12
CA VAL A 140 9.15 7.99 13.39
C VAL A 140 9.09 9.51 13.58
N ASN A 141 10.18 10.23 13.30
CA ASN A 141 10.25 11.69 13.45
C ASN A 141 9.32 12.46 12.47
N ARG A 142 8.81 11.80 11.43
CA ARG A 142 7.91 12.39 10.42
C ARG A 142 6.45 12.08 10.70
N VAL A 143 6.18 10.96 11.36
CA VAL A 143 4.82 10.44 11.54
C VAL A 143 4.26 10.67 12.94
N ALA A 144 5.09 10.93 13.93
CA ALA A 144 4.64 11.21 15.30
C ALA A 144 3.64 12.38 15.33
N GLY A 145 2.47 12.14 15.94
CA GLY A 145 1.36 13.09 16.02
C GLY A 145 0.49 13.19 14.76
N LYS A 146 0.75 12.39 13.74
CA LYS A 146 -0.15 12.30 12.58
C LYS A 146 -1.29 11.33 12.82
N THR A 147 -2.44 11.64 12.23
CA THR A 147 -3.58 10.72 12.20
C THR A 147 -3.49 9.83 10.96
N ALA A 148 -3.57 8.51 11.13
CA ALA A 148 -3.51 7.56 10.02
C ALA A 148 -4.27 6.28 10.32
N THR A 149 -4.47 5.45 9.30
CA THR A 149 -5.04 4.11 9.39
C THR A 149 -4.18 3.11 8.64
N GLY A 150 -4.42 1.85 8.87
CA GLY A 150 -3.77 0.71 8.22
C GLY A 150 -4.48 -0.58 8.63
N PHE A 151 -3.91 -1.72 8.29
CA PHE A 151 -4.49 -3.00 8.70
C PHE A 151 -4.51 -3.09 10.22
N THR A 152 -5.69 -3.36 10.78
CA THR A 152 -5.89 -3.33 12.23
C THR A 152 -5.40 -4.62 12.90
N LEU A 153 -5.06 -4.53 14.18
CA LEU A 153 -4.72 -5.71 14.96
C LEU A 153 -5.86 -6.75 14.99
N ALA A 154 -7.11 -6.29 14.97
CA ALA A 154 -8.27 -7.18 14.92
C ALA A 154 -8.35 -7.94 13.58
N GLU A 155 -8.03 -7.29 12.47
CA GLU A 155 -7.94 -7.92 11.15
C GLU A 155 -6.74 -8.89 11.06
N ASP A 156 -5.59 -8.55 11.66
CA ASP A 156 -4.43 -9.45 11.75
C ASP A 156 -4.75 -10.72 12.53
N ILE A 157 -5.46 -10.61 13.67
CA ILE A 157 -5.91 -11.77 14.44
C ILE A 157 -6.85 -12.66 13.61
N GLN A 158 -7.73 -12.07 12.81
CA GLN A 158 -8.59 -12.84 11.89
C GLN A 158 -7.77 -13.51 10.79
N ALA A 159 -6.76 -12.82 10.22
CA ALA A 159 -5.86 -13.39 9.23
C ALA A 159 -5.04 -14.56 9.81
N GLU A 160 -4.50 -14.44 11.02
CA GLU A 160 -3.79 -15.53 11.69
C GLU A 160 -4.70 -16.75 11.99
N ALA A 161 -5.99 -16.54 12.17
CA ALA A 161 -6.93 -17.66 12.29
C ALA A 161 -7.06 -18.49 10.98
N ILE A 162 -6.78 -17.86 9.82
CA ILE A 162 -6.81 -18.50 8.50
C ILE A 162 -5.45 -19.09 8.14
N TYR A 163 -4.38 -18.32 8.29
CA TYR A 163 -3.03 -18.68 7.84
C TYR A 163 -2.19 -19.38 8.91
N GLY A 164 -2.59 -19.31 10.17
CA GLY A 164 -1.84 -19.85 11.32
C GLY A 164 -1.23 -18.75 12.19
N LYS A 165 -1.20 -19.01 13.50
CA LYS A 165 -0.63 -18.09 14.49
C LYS A 165 0.87 -17.88 14.26
N GLY A 166 1.32 -16.63 14.32
CA GLY A 166 2.71 -16.24 14.07
C GLY A 166 3.08 -16.21 12.59
N PHE A 167 2.09 -16.28 11.70
CA PHE A 167 2.28 -16.14 10.26
C PHE A 167 2.72 -14.72 9.90
N ILE A 168 2.20 -13.71 10.62
CA ILE A 168 2.49 -12.29 10.40
C ILE A 168 3.60 -11.87 11.39
N PRO A 169 4.80 -11.50 10.92
CA PRO A 169 5.93 -11.22 11.81
C PRO A 169 5.82 -9.87 12.52
N ASN A 170 5.15 -8.89 11.92
CA ASN A 170 4.95 -7.55 12.45
C ASN A 170 3.52 -7.07 12.15
N PHE A 171 2.84 -6.53 13.13
CA PHE A 171 1.49 -5.98 12.94
C PHE A 171 1.55 -4.47 12.67
N PRO A 172 0.91 -3.97 11.59
CA PRO A 172 0.92 -2.54 11.24
C PRO A 172 0.45 -1.64 12.37
N GLN A 173 -0.72 -1.91 12.97
CA GLN A 173 -1.28 -1.04 13.99
C GLN A 173 -0.33 -0.84 15.19
N PRO A 174 0.19 -1.87 15.88
CA PRO A 174 1.14 -1.67 16.97
C PRO A 174 2.43 -0.93 16.55
N VAL A 175 2.96 -1.19 15.35
CA VAL A 175 4.15 -0.49 14.85
C VAL A 175 3.86 0.99 14.63
N MET A 176 2.71 1.33 14.03
CA MET A 176 2.29 2.71 13.77
C MET A 176 2.02 3.47 15.09
N GLU A 177 1.31 2.86 16.04
CA GLU A 177 1.08 3.43 17.36
C GLU A 177 2.39 3.67 18.13
N GLN A 178 3.32 2.72 18.09
CA GLN A 178 4.65 2.86 18.69
C GLN A 178 5.47 3.99 18.04
N ALA A 179 5.25 4.24 16.74
CA ALA A 179 5.84 5.37 16.03
C ALA A 179 5.18 6.73 16.38
N GLY A 180 4.17 6.74 17.25
CA GLY A 180 3.47 7.96 17.71
C GLY A 180 2.34 8.41 16.80
N ILE A 181 1.85 7.55 15.90
CA ILE A 181 0.69 7.83 15.06
C ILE A 181 -0.59 7.70 15.91
N GLU A 182 -1.50 8.66 15.76
CA GLU A 182 -2.89 8.54 16.20
C GLU A 182 -3.61 7.59 15.23
N PHE A 183 -3.64 6.31 15.59
CA PHE A 183 -4.22 5.27 14.76
C PHE A 183 -5.75 5.28 14.88
N VAL A 184 -6.44 5.49 13.77
CA VAL A 184 -7.91 5.50 13.72
C VAL A 184 -8.41 4.43 12.75
N HIS A 185 -9.50 3.76 13.10
CA HIS A 185 -10.04 2.67 12.32
C HIS A 185 -11.56 2.55 12.46
N VAL A 186 -12.15 1.74 11.60
CA VAL A 186 -13.53 1.23 11.72
C VAL A 186 -13.47 -0.28 11.98
N GLU A 187 -14.64 -0.91 12.10
CA GLU A 187 -14.76 -2.36 12.26
C GLU A 187 -13.94 -3.12 11.17
N PRO A 188 -13.42 -4.31 11.49
CA PRO A 188 -12.72 -5.15 10.51
C PRO A 188 -13.48 -5.28 9.20
N GLN A 189 -12.75 -5.21 8.09
CA GLN A 189 -13.27 -5.23 6.72
C GLN A 189 -14.14 -4.00 6.33
N GLY A 190 -14.28 -3.01 7.21
CA GLY A 190 -14.94 -1.74 6.88
C GLY A 190 -14.04 -0.84 6.02
N VAL A 191 -14.66 0.08 5.29
CA VAL A 191 -13.94 1.06 4.48
C VAL A 191 -13.53 2.24 5.35
N LYS A 192 -12.22 2.50 5.44
CA LYS A 192 -11.67 3.68 6.12
C LYS A 192 -10.49 4.23 5.33
N VAL A 193 -10.57 5.52 5.03
CA VAL A 193 -9.45 6.30 4.45
C VAL A 193 -9.22 7.51 5.33
N VAL A 194 -7.97 7.82 5.59
CA VAL A 194 -7.55 8.98 6.37
C VAL A 194 -6.61 9.83 5.54
N VAL A 195 -6.82 11.14 5.58
CA VAL A 195 -5.93 12.13 4.96
C VAL A 195 -5.44 13.09 6.03
N ASP A 196 -4.13 13.19 6.18
CA ASP A 196 -3.45 14.14 7.06
C ASP A 196 -2.37 14.90 6.27
N GLY A 197 -2.73 16.11 5.84
CA GLY A 197 -1.88 16.91 4.97
C GLY A 197 -1.62 16.23 3.62
N ARG A 198 -0.40 15.78 3.38
CA ARG A 198 0.00 15.08 2.14
C ARG A 198 0.08 13.56 2.31
N LEU A 199 -0.25 13.05 3.49
CA LEU A 199 -0.37 11.62 3.76
C LEU A 199 -1.80 11.16 3.50
N VAL A 200 -1.98 10.07 2.77
CA VAL A 200 -3.25 9.35 2.65
C VAL A 200 -3.05 7.89 3.02
N THR A 201 -3.91 7.36 3.87
CA THR A 201 -3.84 5.96 4.33
C THR A 201 -5.18 5.27 4.20
N GLY A 202 -5.16 3.99 3.81
CA GLY A 202 -6.33 3.11 3.72
C GLY A 202 -6.21 1.94 4.69
N GLN A 203 -7.31 1.57 5.35
CA GLN A 203 -7.29 0.52 6.37
C GLN A 203 -6.96 -0.85 5.80
N ASN A 204 -7.61 -1.22 4.69
CA ASN A 204 -7.60 -2.59 4.14
C ASN A 204 -7.93 -2.57 2.64
N GLN A 205 -8.04 -3.75 2.03
CA GLN A 205 -8.36 -3.91 0.61
C GLN A 205 -9.74 -3.36 0.23
N GLN A 206 -10.73 -3.35 1.13
CA GLN A 206 -12.03 -2.75 0.88
C GLN A 206 -11.92 -1.23 0.69
N SER A 207 -10.93 -0.63 1.32
CA SER A 207 -10.64 0.81 1.21
C SER A 207 -9.97 1.20 -0.11
N ALA A 208 -9.48 0.25 -0.92
CA ALA A 208 -8.58 0.54 -2.04
C ALA A 208 -9.17 1.49 -3.10
N SER A 209 -10.46 1.42 -3.39
CA SER A 209 -11.10 2.33 -4.36
C SER A 209 -11.21 3.76 -3.82
N GLU A 210 -11.73 3.92 -2.60
CA GLU A 210 -11.83 5.23 -1.94
C GLU A 210 -10.45 5.85 -1.72
N TYR A 211 -9.49 5.04 -1.25
CA TYR A 211 -8.09 5.43 -1.11
C TYR A 211 -7.52 5.98 -2.43
N SER A 212 -7.75 5.30 -3.55
CA SER A 212 -7.26 5.71 -4.87
C SER A 212 -7.83 7.07 -5.30
N LEU A 213 -9.10 7.32 -5.00
CA LEU A 213 -9.76 8.61 -5.26
C LEU A 213 -9.13 9.73 -4.41
N GLN A 214 -8.94 9.50 -3.11
CA GLN A 214 -8.34 10.49 -2.21
C GLN A 214 -6.87 10.77 -2.56
N PHE A 215 -6.11 9.72 -2.93
CA PHE A 215 -4.74 9.88 -3.42
C PHE A 215 -4.72 10.76 -4.67
N GLN A 216 -5.60 10.50 -5.65
CA GLN A 216 -5.73 11.31 -6.85
C GLN A 216 -6.12 12.76 -6.54
N HIS A 217 -7.04 13.00 -5.61
CA HIS A 217 -7.43 14.34 -5.20
C HIS A 217 -6.25 15.12 -4.62
N LEU A 218 -5.43 14.49 -3.78
CA LEU A 218 -4.22 15.10 -3.24
C LEU A 218 -3.20 15.44 -4.34
N LEU A 219 -3.04 14.58 -5.35
CA LEU A 219 -2.17 14.86 -6.50
C LEU A 219 -2.60 16.11 -7.26
N MET A 220 -3.90 16.32 -7.40
CA MET A 220 -4.48 17.48 -8.09
C MET A 220 -4.51 18.74 -7.23
N GLY A 221 -4.04 18.69 -5.99
CA GLY A 221 -4.09 19.81 -5.06
C GLY A 221 -5.49 20.13 -4.53
N ALA A 222 -6.45 19.22 -4.70
CA ALA A 222 -7.78 19.37 -4.15
C ALA A 222 -7.77 19.19 -2.63
N THR A 223 -8.59 19.96 -1.92
CA THR A 223 -8.83 19.72 -0.49
C THR A 223 -9.58 18.38 -0.34
N PRO A 224 -9.11 17.48 0.54
CA PRO A 224 -9.81 16.22 0.76
C PRO A 224 -11.26 16.48 1.19
N VAL A 225 -12.20 15.83 0.55
CA VAL A 225 -13.58 15.80 1.03
C VAL A 225 -13.65 14.72 2.10
N THR A 226 -13.79 15.14 3.35
CA THR A 226 -14.08 14.20 4.45
C THR A 226 -15.45 13.61 4.17
N MET A 227 -15.52 12.40 3.63
CA MET A 227 -16.76 11.65 3.63
C MET A 227 -16.95 11.09 5.05
N VAL A 228 -18.06 11.49 5.65
CA VAL A 228 -18.48 11.12 7.01
C VAL A 228 -18.90 9.66 7.06
#